data_c82df60d086c37e90a405a96289b7935
#
_entry.id   c82df60d086c37e90a405a96289b7935
#
_cell.length_a   1.000
_cell.length_b   1.000
_cell.length_c   1.000
_cell.angle_alpha   90.00
_cell.angle_beta   90.00
_cell.angle_gamma   90.00
#
_symmetry.space_group_name_H-M   'P 1'
#
loop_
_entity.id
_entity.type
_entity.pdbx_description
1 polymer ?
#
loop_
_entity_poly.entity_id
_entity_poly.type
_entity_poly.pdbx_seq_one_letter_code
_entity_poly.pdbx_strand_id
1 'polypeptide(L)'
;MPRLHIVLIGLALGVVMSAGEAAADKLDDIKARGRLIVGATESSPPFSYRDGENGIVGYDLDLASEVAKRLGVAMEKVAIINAQRIPSLQQDKVDLVAAGMTRAENRKRDIAFSLAYLDSPHKVLVRKDAGITGVKQMAGRKLALVRSASVDAEVKTAVPTLEIVLLDDYRACFTALQEKRVDGFLADEILLLSFARKSGAPQDFTFVPDYVLPRTAGFGIKKDEPRFTEFVDRVLIDLEASGQAEKIFDRWFAPTKRPFRIQGD
;
A
#
# COMPACT_ATOMS: atom_id res chain seq x y z
N MET A 1 9.61 30.04 -85.57
CA MET A 1 9.56 28.80 -84.84
C MET A 1 9.95 29.05 -83.37
N PRO A 2 9.04 29.11 -82.41
CA PRO A 2 9.44 29.37 -81.04
C PRO A 2 9.69 28.00 -80.34
N ARG A 3 10.80 27.95 -79.60
CA ARG A 3 11.17 26.79 -78.77
C ARG A 3 10.43 26.83 -77.42
N LEU A 4 9.63 25.79 -77.15
CA LEU A 4 8.92 25.58 -75.90
C LEU A 4 9.87 24.96 -74.84
N HIS A 5 10.12 25.70 -73.77
CA HIS A 5 10.92 25.21 -72.63
C HIS A 5 9.93 24.62 -71.62
N ILE A 6 9.96 23.32 -71.44
CA ILE A 6 9.22 22.63 -70.38
C ILE A 6 10.06 22.67 -69.11
N VAL A 7 9.58 23.40 -68.06
CA VAL A 7 10.18 23.39 -66.73
C VAL A 7 9.49 22.29 -65.91
N LEU A 8 10.21 21.23 -65.59
CA LEU A 8 9.79 20.18 -64.66
C LEU A 8 10.03 20.65 -63.23
N ILE A 9 8.93 20.97 -62.50
CA ILE A 9 8.98 21.26 -61.08
C ILE A 9 8.83 19.90 -60.36
N GLY A 10 9.94 19.39 -59.81
CA GLY A 10 9.96 18.20 -58.95
C GLY A 10 9.40 18.54 -57.54
N LEU A 11 8.23 18.00 -57.26
CA LEU A 11 7.59 18.09 -55.95
C LEU A 11 8.26 17.05 -55.02
N ALA A 12 9.20 17.47 -54.16
CA ALA A 12 9.78 16.64 -53.13
C ALA A 12 8.79 16.52 -51.98
N LEU A 13 8.13 15.37 -51.90
CA LEU A 13 7.23 15.01 -50.78
C LEU A 13 8.10 14.65 -49.57
N GLY A 14 8.29 15.60 -48.67
CA GLY A 14 8.96 15.37 -47.38
C GLY A 14 8.04 14.54 -46.47
N VAL A 15 8.34 13.25 -46.30
CA VAL A 15 7.73 12.41 -45.28
C VAL A 15 8.30 12.86 -43.92
N VAL A 16 7.54 13.69 -43.20
CA VAL A 16 7.80 13.97 -41.79
C VAL A 16 7.40 12.71 -41.03
N MET A 17 8.37 11.83 -40.72
CA MET A 17 8.22 10.81 -39.71
C MET A 17 8.04 11.52 -38.35
N SER A 18 6.81 11.65 -37.90
CA SER A 18 6.50 11.93 -36.50
C SER A 18 7.04 10.76 -35.69
N ALA A 19 8.26 10.89 -35.15
CA ALA A 19 8.69 10.05 -34.04
C ALA A 19 7.71 10.35 -32.90
N GLY A 20 6.70 9.52 -32.73
CA GLY A 20 5.89 9.55 -31.52
C GLY A 20 6.87 9.46 -30.35
N GLU A 21 6.94 10.49 -29.50
CA GLU A 21 7.58 10.37 -28.21
C GLU A 21 6.93 9.17 -27.51
N ALA A 22 7.61 8.03 -27.52
CA ALA A 22 7.27 6.93 -26.65
C ALA A 22 7.30 7.53 -25.24
N ALA A 23 6.15 7.65 -24.59
CA ALA A 23 6.11 8.11 -23.20
C ALA A 23 7.14 7.30 -22.43
N ALA A 24 8.08 7.99 -21.79
CA ALA A 24 9.13 7.32 -21.03
C ALA A 24 8.46 6.39 -20.03
N ASP A 25 8.82 5.11 -20.10
CA ASP A 25 8.27 4.08 -19.21
C ASP A 25 8.83 4.30 -17.81
N LYS A 26 8.01 4.19 -16.78
CA LYS A 26 8.39 4.37 -15.38
C LYS A 26 9.65 3.60 -14.99
N LEU A 27 9.78 2.37 -15.50
CA LEU A 27 10.95 1.52 -15.24
C LEU A 27 12.26 2.14 -15.78
N ASP A 28 12.20 2.72 -16.97
CA ASP A 28 13.36 3.37 -17.61
C ASP A 28 13.68 4.70 -16.92
N ASP A 29 12.66 5.47 -16.51
CA ASP A 29 12.83 6.71 -15.73
C ASP A 29 13.51 6.46 -14.38
N ILE A 30 13.09 5.41 -13.64
CA ILE A 30 13.72 5.05 -12.36
C ILE A 30 15.18 4.70 -12.55
N LYS A 31 15.50 3.90 -13.59
CA LYS A 31 16.88 3.52 -13.89
C LYS A 31 17.73 4.73 -14.29
N ALA A 32 17.23 5.58 -15.18
CA ALA A 32 17.93 6.78 -15.62
C ALA A 32 18.20 7.76 -14.47
N ARG A 33 17.24 7.89 -13.54
CA ARG A 33 17.35 8.72 -12.34
C ARG A 33 18.27 8.12 -11.27
N GLY A 34 18.53 6.82 -11.30
CA GLY A 34 19.38 6.09 -10.35
C GLY A 34 18.78 5.91 -8.97
N ARG A 35 17.47 6.11 -8.80
CA ARG A 35 16.78 5.91 -7.52
C ARG A 35 15.30 5.52 -7.69
N LEU A 36 14.83 4.64 -6.79
CA LEU A 36 13.43 4.29 -6.60
C LEU A 36 12.86 5.15 -5.46
N ILE A 37 11.86 5.98 -5.75
CA ILE A 37 11.18 6.82 -4.76
C ILE A 37 10.01 6.05 -4.15
N VAL A 38 10.11 5.74 -2.87
CA VAL A 38 9.14 4.91 -2.14
C VAL A 38 8.37 5.75 -1.13
N GLY A 39 7.05 5.86 -1.34
CA GLY A 39 6.14 6.48 -0.38
C GLY A 39 5.85 5.55 0.79
N ALA A 40 6.09 6.02 2.01
CA ALA A 40 5.93 5.26 3.24
C ALA A 40 5.22 6.09 4.31
N THR A 41 4.34 5.46 5.09
CA THR A 41 3.70 6.11 6.24
C THR A 41 4.55 5.97 7.49
N GLU A 42 4.39 6.90 8.42
CA GLU A 42 5.14 6.89 9.68
C GLU A 42 4.37 6.29 10.86
N SER A 43 3.14 5.83 10.62
CA SER A 43 2.23 5.38 11.69
C SER A 43 1.64 3.98 11.49
N SER A 44 2.19 3.16 10.58
CA SER A 44 1.66 1.84 10.24
C SER A 44 2.60 0.69 10.67
N PRO A 45 2.91 0.52 11.98
CA PRO A 45 3.75 -0.57 12.43
C PRO A 45 3.03 -1.93 12.24
N PRO A 46 3.73 -2.99 11.82
CA PRO A 46 5.15 -3.06 11.49
C PRO A 46 5.44 -2.86 9.99
N PHE A 47 4.48 -2.42 9.18
CA PHE A 47 4.59 -2.30 7.72
C PHE A 47 5.51 -1.15 7.30
N SER A 48 5.21 0.08 7.76
CA SER A 48 6.05 1.25 7.65
C SER A 48 5.77 2.21 8.80
N TYR A 49 6.79 2.58 9.57
CA TYR A 49 6.62 3.47 10.71
C TYR A 49 7.94 4.16 11.06
N ARG A 50 7.85 5.26 11.80
CA ARG A 50 9.04 5.94 12.31
C ARG A 50 9.56 5.22 13.55
N ASP A 51 10.84 4.83 13.51
CA ASP A 51 11.54 4.14 14.58
C ASP A 51 12.73 4.99 15.06
N GLY A 52 12.44 5.93 15.95
CA GLY A 52 13.46 6.78 16.56
C GLY A 52 14.46 7.36 15.55
N GLU A 53 15.74 7.12 15.78
CA GLU A 53 16.83 7.59 14.93
C GLU A 53 16.99 6.82 13.61
N ASN A 54 16.41 5.62 13.51
CA ASN A 54 16.50 4.79 12.32
C ASN A 54 15.63 5.31 11.15
N GLY A 55 14.84 6.35 11.40
CA GLY A 55 13.95 6.94 10.41
C GLY A 55 12.72 6.07 10.11
N ILE A 56 12.28 6.02 8.85
CA ILE A 56 11.15 5.18 8.48
C ILE A 56 11.65 3.77 8.16
N VAL A 57 11.11 2.79 8.87
CA VAL A 57 11.44 1.35 8.75
C VAL A 57 10.17 0.52 8.64
N GLY A 58 10.29 -0.75 8.28
CA GLY A 58 9.16 -1.68 8.27
C GLY A 58 9.29 -2.81 7.26
N TYR A 59 8.41 -3.78 7.40
CA TYR A 59 8.34 -4.98 6.56
C TYR A 59 8.21 -4.63 5.07
N ASP A 60 7.32 -3.71 4.73
CA ASP A 60 7.09 -3.28 3.36
C ASP A 60 8.33 -2.60 2.76
N LEU A 61 9.05 -1.84 3.60
CA LEU A 61 10.27 -1.15 3.16
C LEU A 61 11.43 -2.12 2.92
N ASP A 62 11.52 -3.20 3.70
CA ASP A 62 12.51 -4.24 3.46
C ASP A 62 12.25 -4.94 2.11
N LEU A 63 10.98 -5.24 1.79
CA LEU A 63 10.60 -5.77 0.47
C LEU A 63 10.87 -4.76 -0.66
N ALA A 64 10.52 -3.48 -0.47
CA ALA A 64 10.79 -2.43 -1.46
C ALA A 64 12.29 -2.20 -1.68
N SER A 65 13.11 -2.39 -0.64
CA SER A 65 14.57 -2.34 -0.74
C SER A 65 15.11 -3.42 -1.69
N GLU A 66 14.52 -4.61 -1.69
CA GLU A 66 14.90 -5.66 -2.63
C GLU A 66 14.52 -5.31 -4.08
N VAL A 67 13.39 -4.60 -4.28
CA VAL A 67 13.04 -4.07 -5.61
C VAL A 67 14.10 -3.08 -6.09
N ALA A 68 14.51 -2.12 -5.25
CA ALA A 68 15.56 -1.15 -5.59
C ALA A 68 16.90 -1.83 -5.90
N LYS A 69 17.30 -2.83 -5.11
CA LYS A 69 18.53 -3.63 -5.34
C LYS A 69 18.50 -4.35 -6.71
N ARG A 70 17.36 -4.95 -7.06
CA ARG A 70 17.22 -5.63 -8.37
C ARG A 70 17.19 -4.66 -9.55
N LEU A 71 16.74 -3.41 -9.34
CA LEU A 71 16.87 -2.34 -10.32
C LEU A 71 18.31 -1.81 -10.46
N GLY A 72 19.17 -2.07 -9.48
CA GLY A 72 20.51 -1.50 -9.41
C GLY A 72 20.54 -0.01 -9.04
N VAL A 73 19.52 0.46 -8.29
CA VAL A 73 19.36 1.88 -7.92
C VAL A 73 19.28 2.05 -6.40
N ALA A 74 19.48 3.28 -5.93
CA ALA A 74 19.24 3.62 -4.52
C ALA A 74 17.72 3.64 -4.20
N MET A 75 17.35 3.37 -2.94
CA MET A 75 15.99 3.59 -2.46
C MET A 75 15.91 4.92 -1.71
N GLU A 76 15.02 5.81 -2.17
CA GLU A 76 14.67 7.06 -1.48
C GLU A 76 13.31 6.89 -0.80
N LYS A 77 13.26 7.14 0.51
CA LYS A 77 12.00 7.04 1.28
C LYS A 77 11.37 8.42 1.43
N VAL A 78 10.11 8.57 1.03
CA VAL A 78 9.32 9.80 1.16
C VAL A 78 8.20 9.56 2.16
N ALA A 79 8.19 10.35 3.24
CA ALA A 79 7.11 10.31 4.22
C ALA A 79 5.80 10.84 3.62
N ILE A 80 4.75 10.04 3.69
CA ILE A 80 3.40 10.42 3.25
C ILE A 80 2.37 10.04 4.33
N ILE A 81 1.27 10.77 4.39
CA ILE A 81 0.13 10.36 5.22
C ILE A 81 -0.77 9.37 4.47
N ASN A 82 -1.62 8.64 5.19
CA ASN A 82 -2.49 7.61 4.60
C ASN A 82 -3.37 8.13 3.45
N ALA A 83 -3.89 9.35 3.56
CA ALA A 83 -4.71 9.98 2.52
C ALA A 83 -3.91 10.35 1.25
N GLN A 84 -2.58 10.47 1.34
CA GLN A 84 -1.72 10.84 0.22
C GLN A 84 -1.22 9.65 -0.59
N ARG A 85 -1.45 8.39 -0.14
CA ARG A 85 -0.92 7.20 -0.81
C ARG A 85 -1.29 7.14 -2.29
N ILE A 86 -2.57 7.27 -2.63
CA ILE A 86 -3.05 7.27 -4.03
C ILE A 86 -2.67 8.56 -4.76
N PRO A 87 -2.94 9.77 -4.22
CA PRO A 87 -2.57 11.01 -4.90
C PRO A 87 -1.07 11.13 -5.20
N SER A 88 -0.20 10.63 -4.33
CA SER A 88 1.26 10.68 -4.55
C SER A 88 1.72 9.83 -5.73
N LEU A 89 1.08 8.68 -5.96
CA LEU A 89 1.32 7.85 -7.16
C LEU A 89 0.82 8.54 -8.43
N GLN A 90 -0.41 9.05 -8.40
CA GLN A 90 -1.04 9.70 -9.55
C GLN A 90 -0.29 10.95 -10.01
N GLN A 91 0.34 11.67 -9.06
CA GLN A 91 1.11 12.90 -9.29
C GLN A 91 2.60 12.64 -9.51
N ASP A 92 3.04 11.39 -9.67
CA ASP A 92 4.45 10.99 -9.85
C ASP A 92 5.40 11.50 -8.73
N LYS A 93 4.86 11.77 -7.53
CA LYS A 93 5.68 12.15 -6.37
C LYS A 93 6.45 10.95 -5.79
N VAL A 94 5.92 9.76 -5.98
CA VAL A 94 6.54 8.49 -5.62
C VAL A 94 6.30 7.47 -6.74
N ASP A 95 7.22 6.53 -6.89
CA ASP A 95 7.12 5.46 -7.89
C ASP A 95 6.32 4.27 -7.34
N LEU A 96 6.44 4.03 -6.03
CA LEU A 96 5.86 2.88 -5.34
C LEU A 96 5.42 3.31 -3.94
N VAL A 97 4.27 2.81 -3.48
CA VAL A 97 3.81 2.96 -2.09
C VAL A 97 3.97 1.66 -1.33
N ALA A 98 4.80 1.71 -0.26
CA ALA A 98 5.09 0.64 0.67
C ALA A 98 4.62 1.03 2.08
N ALA A 99 3.32 0.80 2.38
CA ALA A 99 2.67 1.34 3.56
C ALA A 99 1.45 0.50 4.03
N GLY A 100 1.58 -0.83 4.07
CA GLY A 100 0.48 -1.74 4.44
C GLY A 100 -0.73 -1.54 3.53
N MET A 101 -0.53 -1.47 2.22
CA MET A 101 -1.59 -1.05 1.32
C MET A 101 -2.49 -2.21 0.93
N THR A 102 -3.72 -2.22 1.44
CA THR A 102 -4.73 -3.21 1.10
C THR A 102 -5.05 -3.20 -0.39
N ARG A 103 -4.99 -4.36 -1.04
CA ARG A 103 -5.40 -4.58 -2.44
C ARG A 103 -6.92 -4.63 -2.53
N ALA A 104 -7.57 -3.47 -2.46
CA ALA A 104 -9.02 -3.35 -2.49
C ALA A 104 -9.53 -3.00 -3.90
N GLU A 105 -10.65 -3.59 -4.32
CA GLU A 105 -11.24 -3.42 -5.64
C GLU A 105 -11.57 -1.95 -5.97
N ASN A 106 -12.06 -1.20 -5.00
CA ASN A 106 -12.35 0.21 -5.19
C ASN A 106 -11.09 1.05 -5.49
N ARG A 107 -9.90 0.61 -5.04
CA ARG A 107 -8.61 1.28 -5.31
C ARG A 107 -8.03 0.91 -6.67
N LYS A 108 -8.33 -0.28 -7.22
CA LYS A 108 -7.86 -0.73 -8.53
C LYS A 108 -8.34 0.16 -9.69
N ARG A 109 -9.37 0.97 -9.46
CA ARG A 109 -9.80 1.96 -10.44
C ARG A 109 -8.79 3.10 -10.61
N ASP A 110 -8.08 3.44 -9.54
CA ASP A 110 -7.23 4.62 -9.44
C ASP A 110 -5.73 4.29 -9.57
N ILE A 111 -5.32 3.10 -9.14
CA ILE A 111 -3.93 2.62 -9.13
C ILE A 111 -3.83 1.15 -9.50
N ALA A 112 -2.63 0.71 -9.88
CA ALA A 112 -2.26 -0.70 -9.97
C ALA A 112 -1.71 -1.19 -8.62
N PHE A 113 -1.70 -2.51 -8.45
CA PHE A 113 -1.09 -3.19 -7.32
C PHE A 113 -0.12 -4.25 -7.81
N SER A 114 0.96 -4.45 -7.07
CA SER A 114 1.78 -5.65 -7.22
C SER A 114 1.00 -6.91 -6.83
N LEU A 115 1.59 -8.08 -7.05
CA LEU A 115 1.18 -9.32 -6.39
C LEU A 115 1.05 -9.11 -4.88
N ALA A 116 0.12 -9.87 -4.28
CA ALA A 116 0.00 -9.89 -2.82
C ALA A 116 1.26 -10.50 -2.20
N TYR A 117 1.82 -9.84 -1.20
CA TYR A 117 2.97 -10.35 -0.46
C TYR A 117 2.64 -10.71 1.00
N LEU A 118 1.41 -10.40 1.45
CA LEU A 118 0.96 -10.68 2.80
C LEU A 118 -0.55 -10.87 2.85
N ASP A 119 -0.99 -11.90 3.59
CA ASP A 119 -2.35 -12.00 4.11
C ASP A 119 -2.53 -11.01 5.26
N SER A 120 -3.53 -10.16 5.15
CA SER A 120 -3.71 -9.01 6.05
C SER A 120 -5.19 -8.80 6.38
N PRO A 121 -5.84 -9.77 7.06
CA PRO A 121 -7.25 -9.64 7.40
C PRO A 121 -7.50 -8.43 8.29
N HIS A 122 -8.56 -7.69 7.99
CA HIS A 122 -9.00 -6.61 8.87
C HIS A 122 -9.89 -7.15 9.98
N LYS A 123 -9.65 -6.68 11.19
CA LYS A 123 -10.40 -7.01 12.40
C LYS A 123 -10.77 -5.75 13.17
N VAL A 124 -11.70 -5.89 14.10
CA VAL A 124 -12.04 -4.83 15.05
C VAL A 124 -11.39 -5.12 16.38
N LEU A 125 -10.51 -4.23 16.83
CA LEU A 125 -9.93 -4.23 18.17
C LEU A 125 -10.82 -3.42 19.10
N VAL A 126 -11.15 -3.96 20.25
CA VAL A 126 -11.94 -3.32 21.32
C VAL A 126 -11.24 -3.46 22.66
N ARG A 127 -11.57 -2.59 23.61
CA ARG A 127 -11.15 -2.80 24.99
C ARG A 127 -11.99 -3.92 25.61
N LYS A 128 -11.39 -4.75 26.45
CA LYS A 128 -12.12 -5.81 27.17
C LYS A 128 -13.17 -5.26 28.13
N ASP A 129 -12.87 -4.11 28.77
CA ASP A 129 -13.79 -3.46 29.70
C ASP A 129 -15.06 -2.91 29.00
N ALA A 130 -15.08 -2.80 27.68
CA ALA A 130 -16.27 -2.41 26.93
C ALA A 130 -17.32 -3.51 26.81
N GLY A 131 -16.99 -4.77 27.16
CA GLY A 131 -17.91 -5.90 27.16
C GLY A 131 -18.44 -6.30 25.77
N ILE A 132 -17.75 -5.93 24.70
CA ILE A 132 -18.16 -6.23 23.32
C ILE A 132 -17.63 -7.62 22.94
N THR A 133 -18.54 -8.57 22.79
CA THR A 133 -18.23 -9.98 22.49
C THR A 133 -18.68 -10.42 21.09
N GLY A 134 -19.28 -9.52 20.29
CA GLY A 134 -19.72 -9.80 18.92
C GLY A 134 -20.05 -8.54 18.13
N VAL A 135 -20.06 -8.64 16.81
CA VAL A 135 -20.24 -7.49 15.90
C VAL A 135 -21.60 -6.78 16.10
N LYS A 136 -22.65 -7.52 16.47
CA LYS A 136 -23.98 -6.94 16.70
C LYS A 136 -23.98 -5.92 17.85
N GLN A 137 -23.11 -6.09 18.84
CA GLN A 137 -22.97 -5.16 19.97
C GLN A 137 -22.26 -3.85 19.60
N MET A 138 -21.73 -3.78 18.39
CA MET A 138 -21.21 -2.53 17.82
C MET A 138 -22.31 -1.58 17.32
N ALA A 139 -23.58 -2.02 17.30
CA ALA A 139 -24.70 -1.14 16.93
C ALA A 139 -24.78 0.08 17.85
N GLY A 140 -24.83 1.27 17.25
CA GLY A 140 -24.84 2.56 17.97
C GLY A 140 -23.52 2.94 18.65
N ARG A 141 -22.46 2.17 18.45
CA ARG A 141 -21.12 2.42 18.98
C ARG A 141 -20.27 3.22 18.00
N LYS A 142 -19.13 3.73 18.48
CA LYS A 142 -18.14 4.48 17.68
C LYS A 142 -16.99 3.58 17.25
N LEU A 143 -16.73 3.55 15.93
CA LEU A 143 -15.62 2.82 15.34
C LEU A 143 -14.63 3.78 14.70
N ALA A 144 -13.37 3.76 15.16
CA ALA A 144 -12.31 4.49 14.50
C ALA A 144 -11.88 3.78 13.20
N LEU A 145 -11.76 4.56 12.13
CA LEU A 145 -11.12 4.20 10.89
C LEU A 145 -10.10 5.28 10.52
N VAL A 146 -9.00 4.86 9.88
CA VAL A 146 -8.10 5.83 9.28
C VAL A 146 -8.77 6.44 8.03
N ARG A 147 -8.66 7.76 7.88
CA ARG A 147 -9.10 8.45 6.66
C ARG A 147 -8.45 7.79 5.44
N SER A 148 -9.19 7.52 4.40
CA SER A 148 -8.80 6.68 3.25
C SER A 148 -8.83 5.16 3.49
N ALA A 149 -9.45 4.67 4.56
CA ALA A 149 -9.80 3.25 4.65
C ALA A 149 -10.68 2.85 3.45
N SER A 150 -10.58 1.58 3.06
CA SER A 150 -11.34 1.05 1.91
C SER A 150 -12.49 0.14 2.35
N VAL A 151 -12.94 0.27 3.59
CA VAL A 151 -13.85 -0.69 4.25
C VAL A 151 -15.16 -0.08 4.74
N ASP A 152 -15.40 1.19 4.46
CA ASP A 152 -16.57 1.94 5.00
C ASP A 152 -17.90 1.29 4.59
N ALA A 153 -18.01 0.83 3.35
CA ALA A 153 -19.22 0.22 2.82
C ALA A 153 -19.51 -1.14 3.50
N GLU A 154 -18.49 -1.98 3.66
CA GLU A 154 -18.62 -3.30 4.30
C GLU A 154 -18.99 -3.16 5.77
N VAL A 155 -18.37 -2.19 6.47
CA VAL A 155 -18.68 -1.89 7.86
C VAL A 155 -20.14 -1.45 8.02
N LYS A 156 -20.59 -0.53 7.16
CA LYS A 156 -21.99 -0.04 7.18
C LYS A 156 -22.99 -1.14 6.82
N THR A 157 -22.62 -2.06 5.94
CA THR A 157 -23.45 -3.21 5.62
C THR A 157 -23.57 -4.15 6.81
N ALA A 158 -22.46 -4.42 7.53
CA ALA A 158 -22.46 -5.31 8.69
C ALA A 158 -23.20 -4.72 9.90
N VAL A 159 -23.04 -3.41 10.14
CA VAL A 159 -23.62 -2.69 11.28
C VAL A 159 -24.11 -1.30 10.84
N PRO A 160 -25.33 -1.20 10.29
CA PRO A 160 -25.84 0.06 9.70
C PRO A 160 -25.87 1.26 10.65
N THR A 161 -26.07 1.02 11.94
CA THR A 161 -26.18 2.05 12.98
C THR A 161 -24.84 2.46 13.60
N LEU A 162 -23.73 1.85 13.15
CA LEU A 162 -22.40 2.16 13.64
C LEU A 162 -21.99 3.60 13.26
N GLU A 163 -21.47 4.35 14.23
CA GLU A 163 -20.88 5.68 13.99
C GLU A 163 -19.40 5.51 13.59
N ILE A 164 -19.05 5.91 12.38
CA ILE A 164 -17.67 5.90 11.91
C ILE A 164 -16.97 7.21 12.27
N VAL A 165 -15.87 7.12 12.99
CA VAL A 165 -14.99 8.25 13.34
C VAL A 165 -13.73 8.16 12.49
N LEU A 166 -13.58 9.07 11.51
CA LEU A 166 -12.43 9.12 10.63
C LEU A 166 -11.29 9.94 11.26
N LEU A 167 -10.13 9.31 11.44
CA LEU A 167 -8.92 9.92 11.98
C LEU A 167 -7.78 9.88 10.95
N ASP A 168 -6.76 10.70 11.13
CA ASP A 168 -5.78 10.94 10.08
C ASP A 168 -4.74 9.82 9.96
N ASP A 169 -4.44 9.14 11.07
CA ASP A 169 -3.50 8.03 11.09
C ASP A 169 -3.90 6.93 12.11
N TYR A 170 -3.22 5.80 12.01
CA TYR A 170 -3.49 4.64 12.87
C TYR A 170 -3.14 4.87 14.34
N ARG A 171 -2.16 5.71 14.64
CA ARG A 171 -1.81 6.09 16.03
C ARG A 171 -2.96 6.86 16.67
N ALA A 172 -3.52 7.83 15.94
CA ALA A 172 -4.68 8.60 16.39
C ALA A 172 -5.89 7.69 16.65
N CYS A 173 -6.13 6.68 15.78
CA CYS A 173 -7.19 5.69 15.96
C CYS A 173 -6.98 4.87 17.26
N PHE A 174 -5.77 4.37 17.49
CA PHE A 174 -5.47 3.59 18.68
C PHE A 174 -5.53 4.44 19.96
N THR A 175 -5.01 5.66 19.94
CA THR A 175 -5.11 6.62 21.06
C THR A 175 -6.59 6.90 21.40
N ALA A 176 -7.44 7.12 20.40
CA ALA A 176 -8.87 7.33 20.62
C ALA A 176 -9.55 6.10 21.28
N LEU A 177 -9.10 4.88 20.93
CA LEU A 177 -9.58 3.64 21.57
C LEU A 177 -9.11 3.57 23.05
N GLN A 178 -7.84 3.88 23.32
CA GLN A 178 -7.30 3.88 24.67
C GLN A 178 -8.00 4.91 25.58
N GLU A 179 -8.24 6.12 25.07
CA GLU A 179 -8.90 7.21 25.76
C GLU A 179 -10.43 7.08 25.85
N LYS A 180 -10.99 5.97 25.38
CA LYS A 180 -12.45 5.71 25.38
C LYS A 180 -13.27 6.70 24.56
N ARG A 181 -12.65 7.39 23.61
CA ARG A 181 -13.35 8.29 22.65
C ARG A 181 -14.07 7.53 21.55
N VAL A 182 -13.62 6.29 21.32
CA VAL A 182 -14.28 5.30 20.42
C VAL A 182 -14.36 3.94 21.13
N ASP A 183 -15.27 3.10 20.68
CA ASP A 183 -15.50 1.76 21.24
C ASP A 183 -14.68 0.68 20.54
N GLY A 184 -14.36 0.89 19.26
CA GLY A 184 -13.54 -0.02 18.46
C GLY A 184 -12.61 0.69 17.50
N PHE A 185 -11.60 -0.04 17.04
CA PHE A 185 -10.67 0.38 15.99
C PHE A 185 -10.52 -0.75 14.97
N LEU A 186 -10.83 -0.47 13.69
CA LEU A 186 -10.74 -1.45 12.62
C LEU A 186 -9.52 -1.15 11.75
N ALA A 187 -8.67 -2.15 11.59
CA ALA A 187 -7.50 -2.16 10.72
C ALA A 187 -6.99 -3.59 10.50
N ASP A 188 -5.83 -3.72 9.89
CA ASP A 188 -5.08 -4.99 9.79
C ASP A 188 -4.85 -5.62 11.16
N GLU A 189 -5.09 -6.92 11.28
CA GLU A 189 -4.86 -7.67 12.53
C GLU A 189 -3.45 -7.47 13.08
N ILE A 190 -2.45 -7.59 12.20
CA ILE A 190 -1.04 -7.47 12.58
C ILE A 190 -0.72 -6.06 13.09
N LEU A 191 -1.25 -5.03 12.42
CA LEU A 191 -1.12 -3.64 12.85
C LEU A 191 -1.78 -3.43 14.23
N LEU A 192 -3.00 -3.91 14.41
CA LEU A 192 -3.72 -3.81 15.69
C LEU A 192 -2.98 -4.49 16.83
N LEU A 193 -2.45 -5.70 16.60
CA LEU A 193 -1.61 -6.42 17.57
C LEU A 193 -0.32 -5.65 17.90
N SER A 194 0.29 -5.01 16.90
CA SER A 194 1.49 -4.19 17.12
C SER A 194 1.21 -3.02 18.06
N PHE A 195 0.09 -2.32 17.86
CA PHE A 195 -0.33 -1.24 18.76
C PHE A 195 -0.66 -1.76 20.16
N ALA A 196 -1.43 -2.83 20.28
CA ALA A 196 -1.77 -3.41 21.59
C ALA A 196 -0.52 -3.83 22.36
N ARG A 197 0.46 -4.47 21.70
CA ARG A 197 1.74 -4.85 22.35
C ARG A 197 2.53 -3.63 22.80
N LYS A 198 2.64 -2.60 21.95
CA LYS A 198 3.40 -1.36 22.27
C LYS A 198 2.73 -0.50 23.35
N SER A 199 1.45 -0.70 23.65
CA SER A 199 0.76 0.01 24.72
C SER A 199 1.25 -0.35 26.13
N GLY A 200 1.98 -1.46 26.29
CA GLY A 200 2.39 -2.01 27.57
C GLY A 200 1.29 -2.82 28.29
N ALA A 201 0.06 -2.80 27.79
CA ALA A 201 -1.09 -3.48 28.39
C ALA A 201 -1.92 -4.26 27.31
N PRO A 202 -1.29 -5.18 26.55
CA PRO A 202 -1.99 -5.90 25.46
C PRO A 202 -3.18 -6.74 25.97
N GLN A 203 -3.16 -7.15 27.23
CA GLN A 203 -4.23 -7.90 27.90
C GLN A 203 -5.53 -7.09 28.02
N ASP A 204 -5.50 -5.78 27.91
CA ASP A 204 -6.68 -4.91 28.02
C ASP A 204 -7.52 -4.86 26.74
N PHE A 205 -6.98 -5.42 25.66
CA PHE A 205 -7.62 -5.43 24.35
C PHE A 205 -8.00 -6.83 23.90
N THR A 206 -9.01 -6.91 23.03
CA THR A 206 -9.44 -8.14 22.36
C THR A 206 -10.04 -7.82 21.01
N PHE A 207 -10.12 -8.82 20.13
CA PHE A 207 -10.82 -8.70 18.87
C PHE A 207 -12.31 -9.03 19.03
N VAL A 208 -13.13 -8.39 18.23
CA VAL A 208 -14.51 -8.82 18.00
C VAL A 208 -14.45 -10.14 17.19
N PRO A 209 -14.89 -11.28 17.75
CA PRO A 209 -14.54 -12.60 17.20
C PRO A 209 -15.22 -12.93 15.87
N ASP A 210 -16.42 -12.40 15.63
CA ASP A 210 -17.26 -12.68 14.47
C ASP A 210 -17.17 -11.62 13.37
N TYR A 211 -16.15 -10.75 13.43
CA TYR A 211 -15.91 -9.74 12.40
C TYR A 211 -14.49 -9.85 11.84
N VAL A 212 -14.38 -10.48 10.68
CA VAL A 212 -13.12 -10.64 9.94
C VAL A 212 -13.38 -10.33 8.47
N LEU A 213 -12.61 -9.39 7.91
CA LEU A 213 -12.62 -9.10 6.48
C LEU A 213 -11.33 -9.64 5.86
N PRO A 214 -11.39 -10.70 5.04
CA PRO A 214 -10.22 -11.20 4.32
C PRO A 214 -9.63 -10.09 3.44
N ARG A 215 -8.35 -9.83 3.59
CA ARG A 215 -7.62 -8.82 2.81
C ARG A 215 -6.20 -9.30 2.56
N THR A 216 -5.62 -8.80 1.47
CA THR A 216 -4.20 -8.96 1.17
C THR A 216 -3.54 -7.60 1.00
N ALA A 217 -2.25 -7.53 1.30
CA ALA A 217 -1.43 -6.36 1.07
C ALA A 217 -0.55 -6.53 -0.17
N GLY A 218 -0.34 -5.42 -0.90
CA GLY A 218 0.52 -5.31 -2.06
C GLY A 218 1.08 -3.89 -2.16
N PHE A 219 2.12 -3.70 -2.95
CA PHE A 219 2.59 -2.36 -3.27
C PHE A 219 1.59 -1.62 -4.13
N GLY A 220 1.34 -0.34 -3.82
CA GLY A 220 0.65 0.55 -4.73
C GLY A 220 1.59 1.05 -5.82
N ILE A 221 1.15 1.04 -7.06
CA ILE A 221 1.90 1.49 -8.24
C ILE A 221 0.96 2.39 -9.06
N LYS A 222 1.51 3.38 -9.78
CA LYS A 222 0.71 4.20 -10.68
C LYS A 222 0.03 3.31 -11.72
N LYS A 223 -1.20 3.64 -12.08
CA LYS A 223 -1.94 2.93 -13.11
C LYS A 223 -1.24 3.11 -14.47
N ASP A 224 -1.42 2.13 -15.34
CA ASP A 224 -0.87 2.13 -16.71
C ASP A 224 0.67 2.10 -16.79
N GLU A 225 1.32 1.52 -15.75
CA GLU A 225 2.74 1.23 -15.71
C GLU A 225 3.02 -0.29 -15.71
N PRO A 226 2.63 -1.04 -16.77
CA PRO A 226 2.66 -2.51 -16.75
C PRO A 226 4.07 -3.08 -16.63
N ARG A 227 5.07 -2.50 -17.31
CA ARG A 227 6.46 -2.99 -17.25
C ARG A 227 7.06 -2.86 -15.86
N PHE A 228 6.76 -1.75 -15.15
CA PHE A 228 7.20 -1.57 -13.77
C PHE A 228 6.48 -2.52 -12.83
N THR A 229 5.17 -2.69 -12.99
CA THR A 229 4.37 -3.64 -12.20
C THR A 229 4.88 -5.07 -12.38
N GLU A 230 5.08 -5.52 -13.61
CA GLU A 230 5.66 -6.83 -13.92
C GLU A 230 7.06 -7.03 -13.32
N PHE A 231 7.89 -5.99 -13.37
CA PHE A 231 9.22 -6.05 -12.76
C PHE A 231 9.12 -6.27 -11.25
N VAL A 232 8.27 -5.49 -10.55
CA VAL A 232 8.04 -5.64 -9.11
C VAL A 232 7.51 -7.03 -8.77
N ASP A 233 6.55 -7.53 -9.54
CA ASP A 233 5.97 -8.86 -9.34
C ASP A 233 7.00 -9.97 -9.51
N ARG A 234 7.85 -9.88 -10.53
CA ARG A 234 8.96 -10.82 -10.73
C ARG A 234 9.95 -10.82 -9.56
N VAL A 235 10.27 -9.63 -9.02
CA VAL A 235 11.12 -9.55 -7.82
C VAL A 235 10.46 -10.24 -6.64
N LEU A 236 9.16 -10.04 -6.41
CA LEU A 236 8.43 -10.69 -5.32
C LEU A 236 8.41 -12.22 -5.46
N ILE A 237 8.21 -12.74 -6.68
CA ILE A 237 8.26 -14.19 -6.98
C ILE A 237 9.67 -14.75 -6.69
N ASP A 238 10.71 -14.04 -7.12
CA ASP A 238 12.10 -14.46 -6.88
C ASP A 238 12.44 -14.46 -5.38
N LEU A 239 11.94 -13.49 -4.62
CA LEU A 239 12.12 -13.46 -3.16
C LEU A 239 11.45 -14.67 -2.49
N GLU A 240 10.28 -15.06 -2.97
CA GLU A 240 9.59 -16.27 -2.49
C GLU A 240 10.38 -17.52 -2.84
N ALA A 241 10.77 -17.69 -4.09
CA ALA A 241 11.49 -18.86 -4.58
C ALA A 241 12.85 -19.06 -3.89
N SER A 242 13.54 -17.97 -3.54
CA SER A 242 14.83 -18.00 -2.86
C SER A 242 14.73 -18.14 -1.33
N GLY A 243 13.52 -18.10 -0.76
CA GLY A 243 13.30 -18.07 0.70
C GLY A 243 13.67 -16.74 1.36
N GLN A 244 14.00 -15.71 0.58
CA GLN A 244 14.32 -14.38 1.13
C GLN A 244 13.06 -13.70 1.68
N ALA A 245 11.90 -13.92 1.07
CA ALA A 245 10.63 -13.41 1.56
C ALA A 245 10.32 -13.93 2.98
N GLU A 246 10.61 -15.19 3.27
CA GLU A 246 10.47 -15.78 4.61
C GLU A 246 11.41 -15.11 5.62
N LYS A 247 12.68 -14.92 5.27
CA LYS A 247 13.65 -14.26 6.15
C LYS A 247 13.26 -12.81 6.49
N ILE A 248 12.69 -12.08 5.51
CA ILE A 248 12.18 -10.73 5.75
C ILE A 248 10.95 -10.80 6.66
N PHE A 249 10.03 -11.74 6.42
CA PHE A 249 8.86 -11.93 7.25
C PHE A 249 9.24 -12.24 8.70
N ASP A 250 10.14 -13.20 8.93
CA ASP A 250 10.56 -13.61 10.28
C ASP A 250 11.18 -12.46 11.08
N ARG A 251 11.93 -11.57 10.42
CA ARG A 251 12.50 -10.38 11.07
C ARG A 251 11.46 -9.51 11.76
N TRP A 252 10.25 -9.41 11.18
CA TRP A 252 9.20 -8.50 11.63
C TRP A 252 8.11 -9.18 12.43
N PHE A 253 7.86 -10.47 12.22
CA PHE A 253 6.68 -11.17 12.71
C PHE A 253 6.99 -12.40 13.58
N ALA A 254 8.24 -12.84 13.71
CA ALA A 254 8.56 -13.99 14.56
C ALA A 254 8.05 -13.79 16.00
N PRO A 255 7.55 -14.85 16.66
CA PRO A 255 7.55 -16.26 16.25
C PRO A 255 6.33 -16.68 15.38
N THR A 256 5.59 -15.72 14.82
CA THR A 256 4.42 -16.02 13.98
C THR A 256 4.87 -16.70 12.69
N LYS A 257 4.33 -17.87 12.38
CA LYS A 257 4.61 -18.53 11.10
C LYS A 257 3.94 -17.76 9.96
N ARG A 258 4.62 -17.64 8.84
CA ARG A 258 4.10 -16.98 7.65
C ARG A 258 2.95 -17.81 7.05
N PRO A 259 1.71 -17.28 7.03
CA PRO A 259 0.54 -18.02 6.57
C PRO A 259 0.35 -17.98 5.05
N PHE A 260 1.10 -17.13 4.36
CA PHE A 260 0.88 -16.77 2.97
C PHE A 260 2.16 -16.96 2.15
N ARG A 261 2.02 -17.45 0.91
CA ARG A 261 3.09 -17.50 -0.08
C ARG A 261 2.76 -16.60 -1.25
N ILE A 262 3.75 -15.89 -1.75
CA ILE A 262 3.62 -15.06 -2.94
C ILE A 262 3.46 -16.00 -4.14
N GLN A 263 2.36 -15.87 -4.85
CA GLN A 263 2.07 -16.68 -6.04
C GLN A 263 1.84 -15.73 -7.21
N GLY A 264 2.37 -16.10 -8.37
CA GLY A 264 1.96 -15.51 -9.64
C GLY A 264 0.52 -15.93 -9.95
N ASP A 265 -0.24 -15.01 -10.54
CA ASP A 265 -1.59 -15.30 -11.06
C ASP A 265 -1.51 -16.29 -12.22
#